data_5e656bbe5ce231a240bbc564adc6e3b7
#
_entry.id   5e656bbe5ce231a240bbc564adc6e3b7
#
_cell.length_a   1.000
_cell.length_b   1.000
_cell.length_c   1.000
_cell.angle_alpha   90.00
_cell.angle_beta   90.00
_cell.angle_gamma   90.00
#
_symmetry.space_group_name_H-M   'P 1'
#
loop_
_entity.id
_entity.type
_entity.pdbx_description
1 polymer ?
#
loop_
_entity_poly.entity_id
_entity_poly.type
_entity_poly.pdbx_seq_one_letter_code
_entity_poly.pdbx_strand_id
1 'polypeptide(L)'
;MNNATDVATITAKADREFPIFKELESHLIESGKLNNVKVGWHCHLTAITAVAAKCLTASGVELYLSECTPATTEGSAVEQMRLDGATIHLGPDSPKRVLEHDPSIISDTGLVLTETYLAASKERSSSFYGASEITGSGISRLRSLERIDLPVINLNDGVIKSKIENFHGVGDGLVEALALVSKRSFIKETA
;
A
#
# COMPACT_ATOMS: atom_id res chain seq x y z
N MET A 1 -8.37 23.16 14.10
CA MET A 1 -7.28 22.38 14.73
C MET A 1 -6.27 22.11 13.65
N ASN A 2 -4.99 22.46 13.86
CA ASN A 2 -3.98 22.62 12.81
C ASN A 2 -3.56 21.27 12.18
N ASN A 3 -3.92 21.07 10.91
CA ASN A 3 -3.51 19.90 10.12
C ASN A 3 -1.97 19.70 10.06
N ALA A 4 -1.18 20.76 10.06
CA ALA A 4 0.29 20.67 9.97
C ALA A 4 0.95 20.03 11.21
N THR A 5 0.41 20.24 12.41
CA THR A 5 0.93 19.62 13.64
C THR A 5 0.64 18.14 13.69
N ASP A 6 -0.48 17.72 13.08
CA ASP A 6 -0.92 16.33 13.03
C ASP A 6 -0.02 15.50 12.10
N VAL A 7 0.26 16.00 10.90
CA VAL A 7 1.11 15.34 9.91
C VAL A 7 2.53 15.12 10.42
N ALA A 8 3.18 16.13 10.98
CA ALA A 8 4.54 16.01 11.52
C ALA A 8 4.59 15.00 12.70
N THR A 9 3.56 14.99 13.53
CA THR A 9 3.44 14.05 14.67
C THR A 9 3.27 12.61 14.18
N ILE A 10 2.45 12.39 13.15
CA ILE A 10 2.22 11.07 12.55
C ILE A 10 3.51 10.53 11.95
N THR A 11 4.23 11.33 11.16
CA THR A 11 5.49 10.93 10.54
C THR A 11 6.57 10.60 11.60
N ALA A 12 6.71 11.45 12.63
CA ALA A 12 7.68 11.23 13.70
C ALA A 12 7.34 10.00 14.57
N LYS A 13 6.05 9.69 14.74
CA LYS A 13 5.59 8.48 15.42
C LYS A 13 5.92 7.24 14.58
N ALA A 14 5.57 7.28 13.30
CA ALA A 14 5.82 6.18 12.38
C ALA A 14 7.31 5.88 12.20
N ASP A 15 8.17 6.89 12.11
CA ASP A 15 9.64 6.75 12.08
C ASP A 15 10.20 6.04 13.32
N ARG A 16 9.56 6.17 14.48
CA ARG A 16 9.96 5.48 15.71
C ARG A 16 9.42 4.07 15.80
N GLU A 17 8.19 3.85 15.35
CA GLU A 17 7.51 2.55 15.44
C GLU A 17 7.97 1.58 14.35
N PHE A 18 8.46 2.09 13.22
CA PHE A 18 8.88 1.29 12.08
C PHE A 18 10.32 1.60 11.62
N PRO A 19 11.35 1.36 12.47
CA PRO A 19 12.74 1.71 12.15
C PRO A 19 13.27 0.98 10.91
N ILE A 20 12.66 -0.15 10.54
CA ILE A 20 13.02 -0.93 9.33
C ILE A 20 12.90 -0.10 8.05
N PHE A 21 12.00 0.89 7.99
CA PHE A 21 11.87 1.74 6.80
C PHE A 21 13.08 2.62 6.57
N LYS A 22 13.79 3.04 7.62
CA LYS A 22 15.04 3.82 7.49
C LYS A 22 16.17 2.99 6.89
N GLU A 23 16.30 1.74 7.34
CA GLU A 23 17.30 0.80 6.80
C GLU A 23 16.97 0.47 5.34
N LEU A 24 15.69 0.22 5.03
CA LEU A 24 15.23 -0.06 3.69
C LEU A 24 15.46 1.14 2.76
N GLU A 25 15.13 2.36 3.19
CA GLU A 25 15.36 3.58 2.43
C GLU A 25 16.84 3.75 2.08
N SER A 26 17.73 3.64 3.08
CA SER A 26 19.17 3.73 2.88
C SER A 26 19.66 2.70 1.85
N HIS A 27 19.24 1.43 2.01
CA HIS A 27 19.62 0.36 1.08
C HIS A 27 19.10 0.59 -0.34
N LEU A 28 17.88 1.08 -0.49
CA LEU A 28 17.30 1.36 -1.80
C LEU A 28 17.99 2.53 -2.50
N ILE A 29 18.31 3.60 -1.75
CA ILE A 29 19.08 4.76 -2.26
C ILE A 29 20.47 4.31 -2.71
N GLU A 30 21.19 3.58 -1.87
CA GLU A 30 22.54 3.07 -2.19
C GLU A 30 22.55 2.14 -3.41
N SER A 31 21.52 1.30 -3.55
CA SER A 31 21.41 0.38 -4.67
C SER A 31 21.13 1.08 -6.01
N GLY A 32 20.46 2.23 -5.98
CA GLY A 32 20.01 2.98 -7.17
C GLY A 32 19.05 2.22 -8.10
N LYS A 33 18.59 1.02 -7.72
CA LYS A 33 17.82 0.11 -8.59
C LYS A 33 16.42 0.59 -8.88
N LEU A 34 15.86 1.43 -8.01
CA LEU A 34 14.49 1.96 -8.14
C LEU A 34 14.47 3.38 -8.73
N ASN A 35 15.60 3.95 -9.07
CA ASN A 35 15.64 5.29 -9.61
C ASN A 35 14.90 5.38 -10.95
N ASN A 36 13.97 6.32 -11.06
CA ASN A 36 13.07 6.52 -12.21
C ASN A 36 12.13 5.33 -12.52
N VAL A 37 11.95 4.39 -11.59
CA VAL A 37 10.96 3.33 -11.74
C VAL A 37 9.58 3.90 -11.43
N LYS A 38 8.63 3.71 -12.35
CA LYS A 38 7.23 4.11 -12.15
C LYS A 38 6.46 3.02 -11.43
N VAL A 39 5.92 3.33 -10.26
CA VAL A 39 5.12 2.39 -9.47
C VAL A 39 3.69 2.92 -9.32
N GLY A 40 2.73 2.13 -9.78
CA GLY A 40 1.32 2.32 -9.48
C GLY A 40 0.94 1.51 -8.24
N TRP A 41 0.39 2.14 -7.22
CA TRP A 41 0.03 1.46 -5.99
C TRP A 41 -1.40 1.75 -5.55
N HIS A 42 -2.22 0.70 -5.46
CA HIS A 42 -3.57 0.77 -4.91
C HIS A 42 -3.55 0.33 -3.46
N CYS A 43 -3.84 1.25 -2.54
CA CYS A 43 -3.68 0.98 -1.11
C CYS A 43 -4.59 1.85 -0.24
N HIS A 44 -4.67 1.49 1.04
CA HIS A 44 -5.26 2.35 2.06
C HIS A 44 -4.30 3.51 2.36
N LEU A 45 -4.79 4.74 2.25
CA LEU A 45 -3.97 5.95 2.43
C LEU A 45 -3.94 6.36 3.90
N THR A 46 -3.11 5.67 4.67
CA THR A 46 -2.95 5.84 6.12
C THR A 46 -1.58 6.37 6.49
N ALA A 47 -1.37 6.73 7.74
CA ALA A 47 -0.08 7.17 8.27
C ALA A 47 1.05 6.15 8.02
N ILE A 48 0.77 4.85 8.16
CA ILE A 48 1.76 3.79 7.92
C ILE A 48 2.11 3.73 6.43
N THR A 49 1.12 3.82 5.56
CA THR A 49 1.33 3.86 4.11
C THR A 49 2.15 5.09 3.69
N ALA A 50 1.96 6.22 4.37
CA ALA A 50 2.74 7.43 4.11
C ALA A 50 4.25 7.21 4.38
N VAL A 51 4.61 6.47 5.44
CA VAL A 51 6.02 6.15 5.71
C VAL A 51 6.63 5.27 4.61
N ALA A 52 5.89 4.26 4.17
CA ALA A 52 6.35 3.41 3.07
C ALA A 52 6.45 4.19 1.74
N ALA A 53 5.48 5.06 1.46
CA ALA A 53 5.49 5.92 0.28
C ALA A 53 6.71 6.86 0.27
N LYS A 54 7.02 7.49 1.41
CA LYS A 54 8.21 8.34 1.58
C LYS A 54 9.50 7.57 1.30
N CYS A 55 9.63 6.35 1.83
CA CYS A 55 10.79 5.48 1.57
C CYS A 55 10.98 5.22 0.06
N LEU A 56 9.91 4.98 -0.67
CA LEU A 56 9.95 4.74 -2.11
C LEU A 56 10.31 6.02 -2.88
N THR A 57 9.66 7.14 -2.60
CA THR A 57 9.93 8.42 -3.29
C THR A 57 11.35 8.92 -3.03
N ALA A 58 11.84 8.81 -1.78
CA ALA A 58 13.22 9.14 -1.42
C ALA A 58 14.25 8.27 -2.18
N SER A 59 13.86 7.05 -2.56
CA SER A 59 14.68 6.12 -3.35
C SER A 59 14.61 6.38 -4.87
N GLY A 60 13.97 7.48 -5.30
CA GLY A 60 13.88 7.88 -6.70
C GLY A 60 12.74 7.23 -7.49
N VAL A 61 11.77 6.60 -6.81
CA VAL A 61 10.56 6.05 -7.42
C VAL A 61 9.61 7.17 -7.83
N GLU A 62 9.10 7.11 -9.06
CA GLU A 62 7.93 7.87 -9.48
C GLU A 62 6.67 7.14 -8.99
N LEU A 63 6.09 7.61 -7.89
CA LEU A 63 5.03 6.90 -7.17
C LEU A 63 3.64 7.50 -7.46
N TYR A 64 2.74 6.65 -7.95
CA TYR A 64 1.36 6.98 -8.30
C TYR A 64 0.40 6.14 -7.46
N LEU A 65 -0.39 6.78 -6.61
CA LEU A 65 -1.25 6.13 -5.64
C LEU A 65 -2.73 6.28 -6.00
N SER A 66 -3.49 5.20 -5.83
CA SER A 66 -4.95 5.23 -5.83
C SER A 66 -5.50 4.75 -4.48
N GLU A 67 -6.56 5.40 -3.99
CA GLU A 67 -7.21 5.01 -2.74
C GLU A 67 -8.03 3.73 -2.87
N CYS A 68 -7.94 2.85 -1.87
CA CYS A 68 -8.82 1.69 -1.76
C CYS A 68 -10.27 2.09 -1.44
N THR A 69 -10.44 2.97 -0.47
CA THR A 69 -11.77 3.46 -0.06
C THR A 69 -11.65 4.76 0.72
N PRO A 70 -12.59 5.70 0.53
CA PRO A 70 -12.64 6.94 1.31
C PRO A 70 -12.73 6.71 2.82
N ALA A 71 -13.32 5.58 3.26
CA ALA A 71 -13.48 5.25 4.69
C ALA A 71 -12.14 5.04 5.42
N THR A 72 -11.08 4.69 4.69
CA THR A 72 -9.74 4.47 5.25
C THR A 72 -8.71 5.48 4.75
N THR A 73 -9.17 6.54 4.07
CA THR A 73 -8.30 7.60 3.57
C THR A 73 -8.16 8.70 4.62
N GLU A 74 -6.96 8.84 5.15
CA GLU A 74 -6.59 9.88 6.12
C GLU A 74 -6.08 11.11 5.39
N GLY A 75 -6.79 12.26 5.50
CA GLY A 75 -6.44 13.49 4.79
C GLY A 75 -5.01 13.98 5.07
N SER A 76 -4.55 13.88 6.33
CA SER A 76 -3.19 14.23 6.73
C SER A 76 -2.13 13.33 6.08
N ALA A 77 -2.39 12.03 5.96
CA ALA A 77 -1.50 11.09 5.29
C ALA A 77 -1.40 11.40 3.78
N VAL A 78 -2.53 11.70 3.15
CA VAL A 78 -2.56 12.13 1.73
C VAL A 78 -1.73 13.38 1.49
N GLU A 79 -1.87 14.39 2.37
CA GLU A 79 -1.09 15.62 2.29
C GLU A 79 0.41 15.35 2.44
N GLN A 80 0.79 14.52 3.43
CA GLN A 80 2.19 14.16 3.63
C GLN A 80 2.78 13.43 2.42
N MET A 81 2.09 12.43 1.88
CA MET A 81 2.57 11.69 0.70
C MET A 81 2.78 12.61 -0.51
N ARG A 82 1.92 13.63 -0.69
CA ARG A 82 2.09 14.64 -1.74
C ARG A 82 3.32 15.51 -1.51
N LEU A 83 3.55 15.92 -0.28
CA LEU A 83 4.76 16.68 0.10
C LEU A 83 6.03 15.86 -0.13
N ASP A 84 5.97 14.55 0.09
CA ASP A 84 7.06 13.61 -0.15
C ASP A 84 7.21 13.22 -1.65
N GLY A 85 6.43 13.83 -2.55
CA GLY A 85 6.60 13.69 -4.00
C GLY A 85 5.72 12.64 -4.67
N ALA A 86 4.80 11.99 -3.96
CA ALA A 86 3.86 11.06 -4.56
C ALA A 86 2.70 11.76 -5.28
N THR A 87 2.25 11.21 -6.40
CA THR A 87 1.03 11.64 -7.08
C THR A 87 -0.14 10.79 -6.62
N ILE A 88 -1.20 11.42 -6.09
CA ILE A 88 -2.33 10.72 -5.48
C ILE A 88 -3.62 11.03 -6.21
N HIS A 89 -4.30 9.97 -6.60
CA HIS A 89 -5.63 9.99 -7.21
C HIS A 89 -6.67 9.44 -6.23
N LEU A 90 -7.74 10.20 -6.02
CA LEU A 90 -8.86 9.85 -5.14
C LEU A 90 -10.13 9.63 -5.97
N GLY A 91 -11.07 8.89 -5.41
CA GLY A 91 -12.36 8.59 -6.01
C GLY A 91 -12.38 7.34 -6.89
N PRO A 92 -13.56 6.97 -7.41
CA PRO A 92 -13.78 5.68 -8.06
C PRO A 92 -12.96 5.46 -9.34
N ASP A 93 -12.56 6.53 -10.02
CA ASP A 93 -11.73 6.45 -11.23
C ASP A 93 -10.22 6.50 -10.93
N SER A 94 -9.82 6.54 -9.65
CA SER A 94 -8.42 6.64 -9.25
C SER A 94 -7.54 5.52 -9.81
N PRO A 95 -7.97 4.24 -9.94
CA PRO A 95 -7.15 3.19 -10.55
C PRO A 95 -6.84 3.46 -12.02
N LYS A 96 -7.81 3.94 -12.80
CA LYS A 96 -7.60 4.30 -14.21
C LYS A 96 -6.60 5.45 -14.35
N ARG A 97 -6.73 6.48 -13.50
CA ARG A 97 -5.84 7.64 -13.49
C ARG A 97 -4.40 7.29 -13.12
N VAL A 98 -4.20 6.32 -12.23
CA VAL A 98 -2.86 5.77 -11.96
C VAL A 98 -2.28 5.11 -13.21
N LEU A 99 -3.07 4.34 -13.95
CA LEU A 99 -2.60 3.66 -15.16
C LEU A 99 -2.31 4.61 -16.33
N GLU A 100 -2.83 5.84 -16.33
CA GLU A 100 -2.49 6.88 -17.31
C GLU A 100 -1.01 7.30 -17.24
N HIS A 101 -0.36 7.09 -16.08
CA HIS A 101 1.07 7.35 -15.89
C HIS A 101 1.98 6.24 -16.43
N ASP A 102 1.42 5.15 -16.97
CA ASP A 102 2.14 4.01 -17.52
C ASP A 102 3.15 3.40 -16.51
N PRO A 103 2.67 2.90 -15.35
CA PRO A 103 3.56 2.34 -14.34
C PRO A 103 4.27 1.08 -14.84
N SER A 104 5.55 0.94 -14.47
CA SER A 104 6.36 -0.25 -14.77
C SER A 104 6.07 -1.41 -13.81
N ILE A 105 5.61 -1.09 -12.61
CA ILE A 105 5.25 -2.05 -11.56
C ILE A 105 3.91 -1.65 -10.97
N ILE A 106 3.05 -2.63 -10.72
CA ILE A 106 1.81 -2.45 -9.97
C ILE A 106 1.97 -3.14 -8.60
N SER A 107 1.61 -2.41 -7.52
CA SER A 107 1.38 -2.98 -6.20
C SER A 107 -0.11 -2.85 -5.88
N ASP A 108 -0.77 -3.96 -5.55
CA ASP A 108 -2.22 -3.99 -5.53
C ASP A 108 -2.79 -4.52 -4.21
N THR A 109 -4.00 -4.06 -3.92
CA THR A 109 -4.83 -4.48 -2.80
C THR A 109 -6.21 -4.83 -3.34
N GLY A 110 -6.59 -6.11 -3.30
CA GLY A 110 -7.88 -6.58 -3.82
C GLY A 110 -7.94 -6.73 -5.34
N LEU A 111 -6.80 -6.74 -6.03
CA LEU A 111 -6.64 -6.92 -7.47
C LEU A 111 -7.25 -5.80 -8.33
N VAL A 112 -7.59 -4.66 -7.76
CA VAL A 112 -8.35 -3.60 -8.44
C VAL A 112 -7.54 -2.95 -9.56
N LEU A 113 -6.31 -2.56 -9.28
CA LEU A 113 -5.45 -1.90 -10.26
C LEU A 113 -4.98 -2.86 -11.35
N THR A 114 -4.68 -4.10 -10.96
CA THR A 114 -4.27 -5.17 -11.88
C THR A 114 -5.39 -5.57 -12.83
N GLU A 115 -6.62 -5.77 -12.33
CA GLU A 115 -7.78 -6.04 -13.20
C GLU A 115 -8.08 -4.85 -14.14
N THR A 116 -7.96 -3.61 -13.64
CA THR A 116 -8.13 -2.42 -14.49
C THR A 116 -7.08 -2.38 -15.60
N TYR A 117 -5.83 -2.75 -15.29
CA TYR A 117 -4.75 -2.88 -16.27
C TYR A 117 -5.04 -3.97 -17.32
N LEU A 118 -5.49 -5.15 -16.88
CA LEU A 118 -5.83 -6.27 -17.77
C LEU A 118 -7.02 -5.95 -18.69
N ALA A 119 -8.00 -5.19 -18.17
CA ALA A 119 -9.18 -4.77 -18.94
C ALA A 119 -8.87 -3.66 -19.94
N ALA A 120 -7.81 -2.88 -19.72
CA ALA A 120 -7.38 -1.87 -20.66
C ALA A 120 -6.75 -2.55 -21.88
N SER A 121 -7.43 -2.57 -23.02
CA SER A 121 -7.01 -3.21 -24.30
C SER A 121 -5.77 -2.54 -24.95
N LYS A 122 -4.87 -1.96 -24.17
CA LYS A 122 -3.64 -1.36 -24.65
C LYS A 122 -2.58 -2.45 -24.87
N GLU A 123 -1.80 -2.28 -25.95
CA GLU A 123 -0.52 -3.00 -26.06
C GLU A 123 0.29 -2.73 -24.79
N ARG A 124 0.81 -3.79 -24.19
CA ARG A 124 1.61 -3.66 -22.97
C ARG A 124 2.86 -2.87 -23.25
N SER A 125 3.18 -1.92 -22.40
CA SER A 125 4.45 -1.24 -22.44
C SER A 125 5.58 -2.27 -22.31
N SER A 126 6.62 -2.16 -23.14
CA SER A 126 7.81 -3.00 -23.02
C SER A 126 8.56 -2.80 -21.70
N SER A 127 8.23 -1.74 -20.97
CA SER A 127 8.76 -1.42 -19.64
C SER A 127 7.93 -1.96 -18.47
N PHE A 128 6.83 -2.69 -18.72
CA PHE A 128 6.01 -3.27 -17.67
C PHE A 128 6.59 -4.59 -17.15
N TYR A 129 6.98 -4.62 -15.88
CA TYR A 129 7.59 -5.79 -15.24
C TYR A 129 6.55 -6.75 -14.64
N GLY A 130 5.44 -6.25 -14.12
CA GLY A 130 4.42 -7.08 -13.50
C GLY A 130 3.72 -6.42 -12.31
N ALA A 131 2.97 -7.23 -11.57
CA ALA A 131 2.20 -6.79 -10.42
C ALA A 131 2.54 -7.59 -9.16
N SER A 132 2.15 -7.06 -8.01
CA SER A 132 2.11 -7.78 -6.74
C SER A 132 0.74 -7.60 -6.08
N GLU A 133 0.28 -8.64 -5.38
CA GLU A 133 -1.00 -8.62 -4.65
C GLU A 133 -0.78 -9.06 -3.21
N ILE A 134 -1.30 -8.24 -2.26
CA ILE A 134 -1.09 -8.46 -0.83
C ILE A 134 -2.30 -9.08 -0.12
N THR A 135 -3.49 -9.12 -0.74
CA THR A 135 -4.71 -9.56 -0.08
C THR A 135 -5.16 -10.96 -0.50
N GLY A 136 -5.72 -11.72 0.46
CA GLY A 136 -6.30 -13.02 0.16
C GLY A 136 -7.50 -12.93 -0.80
N SER A 137 -8.29 -11.86 -0.72
CA SER A 137 -9.39 -11.59 -1.67
C SER A 137 -8.88 -11.34 -3.08
N GLY A 138 -7.83 -10.54 -3.24
CA GLY A 138 -7.19 -10.31 -4.54
C GLY A 138 -6.60 -11.58 -5.14
N ILE A 139 -5.91 -12.39 -4.33
CA ILE A 139 -5.38 -13.69 -4.78
C ILE A 139 -6.51 -14.66 -5.18
N SER A 140 -7.64 -14.67 -4.45
CA SER A 140 -8.81 -15.49 -4.83
C SER A 140 -9.39 -15.05 -6.18
N ARG A 141 -9.49 -13.74 -6.41
CA ARG A 141 -9.92 -13.17 -7.71
C ARG A 141 -8.92 -13.52 -8.82
N LEU A 142 -7.62 -13.35 -8.56
CA LEU A 142 -6.56 -13.69 -9.51
C LEU A 142 -6.66 -15.14 -9.98
N ARG A 143 -6.89 -16.07 -9.03
CA ARG A 143 -7.06 -17.50 -9.34
C ARG A 143 -8.31 -17.82 -10.14
N SER A 144 -9.32 -16.95 -10.14
CA SER A 144 -10.56 -17.14 -10.91
C SER A 144 -10.47 -16.60 -12.34
N LEU A 145 -9.42 -15.88 -12.68
CA LEU A 145 -9.20 -15.39 -14.05
C LEU A 145 -8.80 -16.55 -14.95
N GLU A 146 -9.47 -16.68 -16.11
CA GLU A 146 -9.19 -17.75 -17.08
C GLU A 146 -7.76 -17.64 -17.65
N ARG A 147 -7.26 -16.44 -17.79
CA ARG A 147 -5.93 -16.16 -18.35
C ARG A 147 -5.29 -14.94 -17.69
N ILE A 148 -4.03 -15.11 -17.34
CA ILE A 148 -3.19 -14.03 -16.79
C ILE A 148 -1.93 -13.99 -17.64
N ASP A 149 -1.78 -12.93 -18.44
CA ASP A 149 -0.64 -12.79 -19.34
C ASP A 149 0.46 -11.87 -18.77
N LEU A 150 0.50 -11.68 -17.44
CA LEU A 150 1.52 -10.88 -16.77
C LEU A 150 2.02 -11.58 -15.51
N PRO A 151 3.27 -11.38 -15.10
CA PRO A 151 3.77 -11.87 -13.83
C PRO A 151 3.03 -11.20 -12.67
N VAL A 152 2.50 -11.98 -11.72
CA VAL A 152 1.92 -11.48 -10.46
C VAL A 152 2.57 -12.18 -9.29
N ILE A 153 3.17 -11.41 -8.39
CA ILE A 153 3.76 -11.91 -7.16
C ILE A 153 2.68 -11.97 -6.08
N ASN A 154 2.42 -13.17 -5.57
CA ASN A 154 1.52 -13.38 -4.45
C ASN A 154 2.25 -13.10 -3.13
N LEU A 155 2.03 -11.92 -2.56
CA LEU A 155 2.58 -11.55 -1.26
C LEU A 155 1.74 -12.07 -0.09
N ASN A 156 0.43 -12.33 -0.31
CA ASN A 156 -0.49 -12.78 0.73
C ASN A 156 -0.07 -14.12 1.35
N ASP A 157 0.41 -15.05 0.52
CA ASP A 157 0.79 -16.39 0.98
C ASP A 157 2.25 -16.44 1.48
N GLY A 158 2.97 -15.32 1.48
CA GLY A 158 4.29 -15.20 2.06
C GLY A 158 4.29 -15.55 3.55
N VAL A 159 5.36 -16.21 4.03
CA VAL A 159 5.45 -16.70 5.41
C VAL A 159 5.28 -15.58 6.44
N ILE A 160 5.91 -14.42 6.23
CA ILE A 160 5.79 -13.27 7.14
C ILE A 160 4.35 -12.76 7.14
N LYS A 161 3.74 -12.59 5.97
CA LYS A 161 2.35 -12.12 5.83
C LYS A 161 1.36 -13.06 6.51
N SER A 162 1.44 -14.37 6.21
CA SER A 162 0.45 -15.35 6.63
C SER A 162 0.64 -15.86 8.06
N LYS A 163 1.88 -15.99 8.55
CA LYS A 163 2.20 -16.61 9.84
C LYS A 163 2.51 -15.61 10.96
N ILE A 164 2.91 -14.40 10.62
CA ILE A 164 3.28 -13.37 11.59
C ILE A 164 2.27 -12.22 11.54
N GLU A 165 2.21 -11.51 10.45
CA GLU A 165 1.42 -10.27 10.35
C GLU A 165 -0.09 -10.54 10.48
N ASN A 166 -0.67 -11.41 9.66
CA ASN A 166 -2.11 -11.69 9.75
C ASN A 166 -2.49 -12.42 11.04
N PHE A 167 -1.64 -13.35 11.51
CA PHE A 167 -1.95 -14.16 12.68
C PHE A 167 -1.95 -13.32 13.98
N HIS A 168 -0.95 -12.47 14.17
CA HIS A 168 -0.82 -11.64 15.38
C HIS A 168 -1.52 -10.29 15.19
N GLY A 169 -1.22 -9.54 14.12
CA GLY A 169 -1.69 -8.17 13.94
C GLY A 169 -3.20 -8.07 13.75
N VAL A 170 -3.83 -8.98 13.00
CA VAL A 170 -5.30 -8.98 12.83
C VAL A 170 -5.99 -9.40 14.13
N GLY A 171 -5.45 -10.39 14.83
CA GLY A 171 -5.97 -10.83 16.13
C GLY A 171 -5.93 -9.73 17.18
N ASP A 172 -4.77 -9.11 17.36
CA ASP A 172 -4.57 -8.02 18.30
C ASP A 172 -5.44 -6.80 17.95
N GLY A 173 -5.50 -6.41 16.68
CA GLY A 173 -6.35 -5.32 16.21
C GLY A 173 -7.84 -5.57 16.44
N LEU A 174 -8.31 -6.81 16.29
CA LEU A 174 -9.69 -7.18 16.60
C LEU A 174 -9.98 -7.03 18.09
N VAL A 175 -9.09 -7.53 18.96
CA VAL A 175 -9.24 -7.40 20.43
C VAL A 175 -9.25 -5.94 20.85
N GLU A 176 -8.37 -5.11 20.31
CA GLU A 176 -8.35 -3.66 20.56
C GLU A 176 -9.63 -2.98 20.10
N ALA A 177 -10.11 -3.28 18.89
CA ALA A 177 -11.36 -2.72 18.37
C ALA A 177 -12.57 -3.10 19.23
N LEU A 178 -12.65 -4.37 19.64
CA LEU A 178 -13.69 -4.85 20.55
C LEU A 178 -13.61 -4.16 21.92
N ALA A 179 -12.43 -3.96 22.47
CA ALA A 179 -12.22 -3.26 23.74
C ALA A 179 -12.69 -1.80 23.65
N LEU A 180 -12.38 -1.11 22.56
CA LEU A 180 -12.81 0.27 22.31
C LEU A 180 -14.33 0.39 22.21
N VAL A 181 -14.96 -0.48 21.41
CA VAL A 181 -16.43 -0.43 21.18
C VAL A 181 -17.21 -0.86 22.43
N SER A 182 -16.77 -1.91 23.10
CA SER A 182 -17.46 -2.45 24.29
C SER A 182 -17.12 -1.71 25.58
N LYS A 183 -16.08 -0.86 25.57
CA LYS A 183 -15.50 -0.22 26.77
C LYS A 183 -15.08 -1.23 27.86
N ARG A 184 -14.69 -2.43 27.44
CA ARG A 184 -14.22 -3.52 28.30
C ARG A 184 -12.76 -3.87 27.97
N SER A 185 -12.05 -4.38 28.97
CA SER A 185 -10.71 -4.96 28.78
C SER A 185 -10.83 -6.47 28.65
N PHE A 186 -10.33 -7.04 27.56
CA PHE A 186 -10.32 -8.50 27.33
C PHE A 186 -8.99 -9.16 27.70
N ILE A 187 -8.05 -8.43 28.31
CA ILE A 187 -6.68 -8.89 28.59
C ILE A 187 -6.63 -10.08 29.59
N LYS A 188 -7.73 -10.38 30.29
CA LYS A 188 -7.79 -11.45 31.31
C LYS A 188 -8.99 -12.39 31.12
N GLU A 189 -9.74 -12.29 30.07
CA GLU A 189 -10.85 -13.19 29.80
C GLU A 189 -10.34 -14.37 28.97
N THR A 190 -10.27 -15.53 29.59
CA THR A 190 -10.10 -16.82 28.89
C THR A 190 -11.40 -17.15 28.18
N ALA A 191 -11.34 -17.43 26.89
CA ALA A 191 -12.46 -17.93 26.10
C ALA A 191 -12.85 -19.35 26.54
#